data_f0bda41682e2351c78c985dac2274950
#
_entry.id   f0bda41682e2351c78c985dac2274950
#
_cell.length_a   1.000
_cell.length_b   1.000
_cell.length_c   1.000
_cell.angle_alpha   90.00
_cell.angle_beta   90.00
_cell.angle_gamma   90.00
#
_symmetry.space_group_name_H-M   'P 1'
#
loop_
_entity.id
_entity.type
_entity.pdbx_description
1 polymer ?
#
loop_
_entity_poly.entity_id
_entity_poly.type
_entity_poly.pdbx_seq_one_letter_code
_entity_poly.pdbx_strand_id
1 'polypeptide(L)'
;MAYYFLHGLDFQGSRVSGAFKVPRRIDAIKKLRNKGIFRSQLHEISSYRLKSPVPLTQLVSILIQLEGLQKNGFPLNRSLQFIVSETSDPPLAYALCKIRQDLQQGHSFSQAWLSQTALPEMVGSMLGAFESS
;
A
#
# COMPACT_ATOMS: atom_id res chain seq x y z
N MET A 1 6.92 17.49 -5.37
CA MET A 1 6.69 16.08 -5.75
C MET A 1 5.22 15.74 -5.55
N ALA A 2 4.65 15.02 -6.49
CA ALA A 2 3.27 14.58 -6.40
C ALA A 2 3.21 13.09 -6.05
N TYR A 3 2.20 12.71 -5.28
CA TYR A 3 1.97 11.33 -4.85
C TYR A 3 0.80 10.76 -5.62
N TYR A 4 0.99 9.57 -6.19
CA TYR A 4 -0.03 8.91 -7.00
C TYR A 4 -0.22 7.48 -6.54
N PHE A 5 -1.46 7.07 -6.50
CA PHE A 5 -1.85 5.67 -6.35
C PHE A 5 -2.61 5.23 -7.59
N LEU A 6 -2.34 4.00 -8.06
CA LEU A 6 -3.02 3.47 -9.23
C LEU A 6 -3.58 2.07 -8.99
N HIS A 7 -4.70 1.81 -9.65
CA HIS A 7 -5.19 0.47 -9.96
C HIS A 7 -5.19 0.30 -11.48
N GLY A 8 -4.73 -0.83 -11.97
CA GLY A 8 -4.70 -1.09 -13.40
C GLY A 8 -4.65 -2.57 -13.72
N LEU A 9 -4.52 -2.87 -15.02
CA LEU A 9 -4.37 -4.24 -15.53
C LEU A 9 -3.08 -4.34 -16.33
N ASP A 10 -2.39 -5.46 -16.20
CA ASP A 10 -1.23 -5.77 -17.02
C ASP A 10 -1.64 -6.47 -18.34
N PHE A 11 -0.67 -6.87 -19.16
CA PHE A 11 -0.91 -7.57 -20.42
C PHE A 11 -1.68 -8.89 -20.27
N GLN A 12 -1.56 -9.51 -19.11
CA GLN A 12 -2.20 -10.79 -18.83
C GLN A 12 -3.59 -10.62 -18.21
N GLY A 13 -4.06 -9.37 -18.07
CA GLY A 13 -5.32 -9.07 -17.44
C GLY A 13 -5.30 -9.16 -15.92
N SER A 14 -4.12 -9.30 -15.32
CA SER A 14 -3.97 -9.35 -13.87
C SER A 14 -4.08 -7.94 -13.28
N ARG A 15 -4.72 -7.84 -12.12
CA ARG A 15 -4.83 -6.58 -11.39
C ARG A 15 -3.48 -6.18 -10.82
N VAL A 16 -3.09 -4.94 -11.04
CA VAL A 16 -1.86 -4.38 -10.48
C VAL A 16 -2.18 -3.09 -9.75
N SER A 17 -1.42 -2.82 -8.69
CA SER A 17 -1.51 -1.58 -7.92
C SER A 17 -0.11 -1.02 -7.74
N GLY A 18 -0.01 0.30 -7.67
CA GLY A 18 1.27 0.95 -7.47
C GLY A 18 1.13 2.28 -6.75
N ALA A 19 2.19 2.64 -6.03
CA ALA A 19 2.31 3.92 -5.36
C ALA A 19 3.58 4.60 -5.84
N PHE A 20 3.45 5.85 -6.31
CA PHE A 20 4.57 6.60 -6.86
C PHE A 20 4.69 7.97 -6.25
N LYS A 21 5.91 8.43 -6.15
CA LYS A 21 6.22 9.83 -5.87
C LYS A 21 7.01 10.36 -7.04
N VAL A 22 6.40 11.23 -7.85
CA VAL A 22 7.01 11.78 -9.07
C VAL A 22 6.74 13.27 -9.15
N PRO A 23 7.56 14.04 -9.92
CA PRO A 23 7.37 15.49 -10.01
C PRO A 23 6.05 15.91 -10.67
N ARG A 24 5.60 15.18 -11.70
CA ARG A 24 4.42 15.57 -12.50
C ARG A 24 3.59 14.35 -12.85
N ARG A 25 2.30 14.60 -13.17
CA ARG A 25 1.37 13.55 -13.62
C ARG A 25 1.86 12.82 -14.86
N ILE A 26 2.47 13.53 -15.80
CA ILE A 26 3.00 12.92 -17.03
C ILE A 26 4.07 11.87 -16.71
N ASP A 27 4.87 12.10 -15.67
CA ASP A 27 5.91 11.14 -15.25
C ASP A 27 5.28 9.85 -14.71
N ALA A 28 4.17 9.96 -14.00
CA ALA A 28 3.41 8.79 -13.53
C ALA A 28 2.88 7.99 -14.71
N ILE A 29 2.29 8.67 -15.70
CA ILE A 29 1.75 8.03 -16.90
C ILE A 29 2.84 7.32 -17.68
N LYS A 30 4.02 7.92 -17.81
CA LYS A 30 5.16 7.30 -18.48
C LYS A 30 5.61 6.03 -17.76
N LYS A 31 5.63 6.03 -16.44
CA LYS A 31 5.96 4.84 -15.65
C LYS A 31 4.97 3.71 -15.90
N LEU A 32 3.68 4.04 -16.00
CA LEU A 32 2.65 3.06 -16.29
C LEU A 32 2.87 2.40 -17.65
N ARG A 33 3.13 3.20 -18.68
CA ARG A 33 3.40 2.69 -20.03
C ARG A 33 4.61 1.77 -20.06
N ASN A 34 5.68 2.18 -19.37
CA ASN A 34 6.92 1.38 -19.35
C ASN A 34 6.72 0.03 -18.66
N LYS A 35 5.77 -0.05 -17.72
CA LYS A 35 5.45 -1.29 -17.02
C LYS A 35 4.36 -2.12 -17.71
N GLY A 36 3.82 -1.63 -18.83
CA GLY A 36 2.77 -2.33 -19.57
C GLY A 36 1.44 -2.38 -18.84
N ILE A 37 1.10 -1.33 -18.10
CA ILE A 37 -0.16 -1.25 -17.34
C ILE A 37 -1.18 -0.48 -18.15
N PHE A 38 -2.37 -1.08 -18.32
CA PHE A 38 -3.47 -0.52 -19.10
C PHE A 38 -4.71 -0.33 -18.24
N ARG A 39 -5.67 0.45 -18.74
CA ARG A 39 -6.96 0.71 -18.09
C ARG A 39 -6.78 1.05 -16.63
N SER A 40 -5.83 1.92 -16.34
CA SER A 40 -5.51 2.31 -14.99
C SER A 40 -6.39 3.48 -14.52
N GLN A 41 -6.71 3.45 -13.23
CA GLN A 41 -7.22 4.62 -12.52
C GLN A 41 -6.06 5.22 -11.73
N LEU A 42 -5.73 6.46 -12.04
CA LEU A 42 -4.61 7.16 -11.40
C LEU A 42 -5.17 8.22 -10.46
N HIS A 43 -4.90 8.07 -9.17
CA HIS A 43 -5.36 9.00 -8.12
C HIS A 43 -4.18 9.82 -7.62
N GLU A 44 -4.29 11.14 -7.76
CA GLU A 44 -3.35 12.06 -7.16
C GLU A 44 -3.74 12.31 -5.70
N ILE A 45 -2.76 12.23 -4.80
CA ILE A 45 -2.97 12.40 -3.36
C ILE A 45 -2.16 13.61 -2.90
N SER A 46 -2.83 14.59 -2.28
CA SER A 46 -2.13 15.73 -1.69
C SER A 46 -1.26 15.26 -0.53
N SER A 47 -0.14 15.95 -0.29
CA SER A 47 0.72 15.64 0.85
C SER A 47 -0.03 15.78 2.18
N TYR A 48 -0.98 16.69 2.26
CA TYR A 48 -1.82 16.85 3.44
C TYR A 48 -2.65 15.59 3.71
N ARG A 49 -3.35 15.06 2.70
CA ARG A 49 -4.16 13.85 2.85
C ARG A 49 -3.31 12.63 3.16
N LEU A 50 -2.12 12.56 2.56
CA LEU A 50 -1.20 11.45 2.78
C LEU A 50 -0.71 11.37 4.23
N LYS A 51 -0.60 12.51 4.91
CA LYS A 51 -0.17 12.61 6.31
C LYS A 51 -1.31 12.58 7.30
N SER A 52 -2.56 12.64 6.84
CA SER A 52 -3.72 12.62 7.71
C SER A 52 -3.87 11.25 8.37
N PRO A 53 -4.14 11.19 9.68
CA PRO A 53 -4.28 9.90 10.36
C PRO A 53 -5.42 9.07 9.78
N VAL A 54 -5.18 7.78 9.61
CA VAL A 54 -6.21 6.84 9.19
C VAL A 54 -7.13 6.54 10.38
N PRO A 55 -8.47 6.52 10.19
CA PRO A 55 -9.38 6.19 11.26
C PRO A 55 -9.11 4.81 11.87
N LEU A 56 -9.19 4.72 13.19
CA LEU A 56 -8.89 3.49 13.92
C LEU A 56 -9.77 2.31 13.47
N THR A 57 -11.04 2.57 13.16
CA THR A 57 -11.96 1.53 12.67
C THR A 57 -11.48 0.88 11.39
N GLN A 58 -10.95 1.67 10.47
CA GLN A 58 -10.39 1.15 9.22
C GLN A 58 -9.13 0.31 9.48
N LEU A 59 -8.27 0.76 10.39
CA LEU A 59 -7.06 0.02 10.75
C LEU A 59 -7.37 -1.32 11.39
N VAL A 60 -8.32 -1.35 12.31
CA VAL A 60 -8.75 -2.60 12.95
C VAL A 60 -9.26 -3.58 11.91
N SER A 61 -10.09 -3.11 10.97
CA SER A 61 -10.61 -3.95 9.89
C SER A 61 -9.48 -4.55 9.06
N ILE A 62 -8.49 -3.74 8.69
CA ILE A 62 -7.34 -4.20 7.89
C ILE A 62 -6.53 -5.25 8.65
N LEU A 63 -6.26 -5.01 9.93
CA LEU A 63 -5.47 -5.94 10.74
C LEU A 63 -6.19 -7.28 10.92
N ILE A 64 -7.52 -7.25 11.10
CA ILE A 64 -8.33 -8.47 11.16
C ILE A 64 -8.26 -9.23 9.84
N GLN A 65 -8.37 -8.54 8.72
CA GLN A 65 -8.27 -9.17 7.41
C GLN A 65 -6.89 -9.78 7.18
N LEU A 66 -5.82 -9.08 7.56
CA LEU A 66 -4.46 -9.61 7.47
C LEU A 66 -4.31 -10.89 8.27
N GLU A 67 -4.79 -10.89 9.51
CA GLU A 67 -4.72 -12.07 10.38
C GLU A 67 -5.46 -13.24 9.74
N GLY A 68 -6.66 -13.01 9.24
CA GLY A 68 -7.47 -14.06 8.61
C GLY A 68 -6.79 -14.66 7.38
N LEU A 69 -6.20 -13.81 6.53
CA LEU A 69 -5.50 -14.28 5.33
C LEU A 69 -4.25 -15.08 5.70
N GLN A 70 -3.48 -14.63 6.69
CA GLN A 70 -2.29 -15.34 7.12
C GLN A 70 -2.64 -16.70 7.77
N LYS A 71 -3.72 -16.77 8.53
CA LYS A 71 -4.22 -18.04 9.10
C LYS A 71 -4.56 -19.05 8.00
N ASN A 72 -5.02 -18.59 6.86
CA ASN A 72 -5.37 -19.43 5.71
C ASN A 72 -4.17 -19.70 4.80
N GLY A 73 -2.96 -19.38 5.24
CA GLY A 73 -1.74 -19.71 4.51
C GLY A 73 -1.27 -18.69 3.49
N PHE A 74 -1.91 -17.54 3.40
CA PHE A 74 -1.45 -16.48 2.48
C PHE A 74 -0.25 -15.74 3.06
N PRO A 75 0.86 -15.62 2.33
CA PRO A 75 2.00 -14.82 2.78
C PRO A 75 1.60 -13.35 2.96
N LEU A 76 2.33 -12.65 3.83
CA LEU A 76 2.05 -11.24 4.14
C LEU A 76 1.99 -10.36 2.89
N ASN A 77 2.94 -10.53 1.96
CA ASN A 77 2.97 -9.76 0.73
C ASN A 77 1.69 -9.95 -0.10
N ARG A 78 1.24 -11.20 -0.26
CA ARG A 78 0.01 -11.50 -0.98
C ARG A 78 -1.23 -10.99 -0.26
N SER A 79 -1.25 -11.08 1.06
CA SER A 79 -2.34 -10.55 1.87
C SER A 79 -2.48 -9.05 1.70
N LEU A 80 -1.36 -8.32 1.72
CA LEU A 80 -1.34 -6.88 1.48
C LEU A 80 -1.78 -6.53 0.06
N GLN A 81 -1.35 -7.30 -0.92
CA GLN A 81 -1.77 -7.10 -2.32
C GLN A 81 -3.30 -7.18 -2.45
N PHE A 82 -3.90 -8.19 -1.82
CA PHE A 82 -5.35 -8.36 -1.83
C PHE A 82 -6.04 -7.17 -1.15
N ILE A 83 -5.58 -6.78 0.03
CA ILE A 83 -6.19 -5.68 0.79
C ILE A 83 -6.07 -4.35 0.03
N VAL A 84 -4.92 -4.08 -0.60
CA VAL A 84 -4.75 -2.89 -1.43
C VAL A 84 -5.77 -2.87 -2.56
N SER A 85 -6.00 -4.02 -3.22
CA SER A 85 -6.95 -4.11 -4.33
C SER A 85 -8.39 -3.84 -3.91
N GLU A 86 -8.72 -4.09 -2.64
CA GLU A 86 -10.07 -3.88 -2.09
C GLU A 86 -10.22 -2.51 -1.40
N THR A 87 -9.14 -1.76 -1.24
CA THR A 87 -9.17 -0.48 -0.53
C THR A 87 -9.58 0.63 -1.49
N SER A 88 -10.67 1.34 -1.17
CA SER A 88 -11.19 2.42 -1.99
C SER A 88 -10.64 3.80 -1.64
N ASP A 89 -10.05 3.96 -0.45
CA ASP A 89 -9.49 5.24 0.00
C ASP A 89 -8.06 5.40 -0.52
N PRO A 90 -7.80 6.34 -1.47
CA PRO A 90 -6.48 6.45 -2.08
C PRO A 90 -5.31 6.68 -1.13
N PRO A 91 -5.41 7.54 -0.09
CA PRO A 91 -4.30 7.70 0.85
C PRO A 91 -3.96 6.43 1.61
N LEU A 92 -4.97 5.69 2.07
CA LEU A 92 -4.75 4.42 2.76
C LEU A 92 -4.17 3.37 1.83
N ALA A 93 -4.72 3.27 0.61
CA ALA A 93 -4.21 2.35 -0.40
C ALA A 93 -2.74 2.67 -0.75
N TYR A 94 -2.40 3.94 -0.84
CA TYR A 94 -1.01 4.37 -1.05
C TYR A 94 -0.10 3.88 0.07
N ALA A 95 -0.50 4.10 1.33
CA ALA A 95 0.31 3.69 2.48
C ALA A 95 0.54 2.18 2.50
N LEU A 96 -0.51 1.38 2.29
CA LEU A 96 -0.41 -0.07 2.25
C LEU A 96 0.45 -0.57 1.08
N CYS A 97 0.33 0.07 -0.07
CA CYS A 97 1.13 -0.26 -1.24
C CYS A 97 2.62 0.04 -1.01
N LYS A 98 2.93 1.15 -0.35
CA LYS A 98 4.32 1.49 0.02
C LYS A 98 4.89 0.48 1.01
N ILE A 99 4.10 0.05 1.99
CA ILE A 99 4.50 -1.00 2.92
C ILE A 99 4.85 -2.28 2.15
N ARG A 100 4.02 -2.68 1.22
CA ARG A 100 4.26 -3.86 0.41
C ARG A 100 5.56 -3.73 -0.40
N GLN A 101 5.80 -2.58 -1.01
CA GLN A 101 7.04 -2.31 -1.76
C GLN A 101 8.27 -2.41 -0.85
N ASP A 102 8.19 -1.86 0.36
CA ASP A 102 9.28 -1.92 1.32
C ASP A 102 9.58 -3.37 1.76
N LEU A 103 8.54 -4.17 1.96
CA LEU A 103 8.71 -5.60 2.26
C LEU A 103 9.43 -6.33 1.13
N GLN A 104 9.12 -6.01 -0.12
CA GLN A 104 9.79 -6.60 -1.28
C GLN A 104 11.26 -6.22 -1.36
N GLN A 105 11.64 -5.09 -0.76
CA GLN A 105 13.04 -4.63 -0.68
C GLN A 105 13.78 -5.16 0.54
N GLY A 106 13.14 -6.00 1.36
CA GLY A 106 13.78 -6.63 2.50
C GLY A 106 13.55 -5.96 3.84
N HIS A 107 12.75 -4.89 3.91
CA HIS A 107 12.40 -4.27 5.18
C HIS A 107 11.40 -5.13 5.95
N SER A 108 11.43 -5.06 7.27
CA SER A 108 10.44 -5.74 8.11
C SER A 108 9.09 -5.01 8.04
N PHE A 109 8.02 -5.72 8.42
CA PHE A 109 6.69 -5.13 8.44
C PHE A 109 6.62 -3.95 9.41
N SER A 110 7.21 -4.07 10.59
CA SER A 110 7.21 -2.97 11.56
C SER A 110 7.95 -1.74 11.03
N GLN A 111 9.11 -1.93 10.38
CA GLN A 111 9.86 -0.82 9.78
C GLN A 111 9.05 -0.14 8.66
N ALA A 112 8.45 -0.94 7.80
CA ALA A 112 7.63 -0.42 6.71
C ALA A 112 6.41 0.35 7.25
N TRP A 113 5.77 -0.17 8.28
CA TRP A 113 4.64 0.50 8.93
C TRP A 113 5.05 1.83 9.53
N LEU A 114 6.16 1.85 10.30
CA LEU A 114 6.65 3.05 10.99
C LEU A 114 7.08 4.15 10.02
N SER A 115 7.41 3.80 8.78
CA SER A 115 7.77 4.77 7.75
C SER A 115 6.56 5.55 7.22
N GLN A 116 5.33 5.09 7.51
CA GLN A 116 4.10 5.72 7.04
C GLN A 116 3.54 6.65 8.12
N THR A 117 3.55 7.96 7.86
CA THR A 117 3.13 8.97 8.85
C THR A 117 1.64 8.92 9.18
N ALA A 118 0.81 8.41 8.27
CA ALA A 118 -0.63 8.28 8.49
C ALA A 118 -1.00 7.11 9.40
N LEU A 119 -0.08 6.21 9.70
CA LEU A 119 -0.32 5.01 10.50
C LEU A 119 0.23 5.18 11.93
N PRO A 120 -0.47 4.66 12.96
CA PRO A 120 -0.05 4.84 14.34
C PRO A 120 1.28 4.13 14.65
N GLU A 121 2.19 4.85 15.29
CA GLU A 121 3.48 4.28 15.73
C GLU A 121 3.31 3.11 16.69
N MET A 122 2.34 3.22 17.60
CA MET A 122 2.09 2.20 18.60
C MET A 122 1.86 0.83 17.94
N VAL A 123 1.07 0.80 16.87
CA VAL A 123 0.79 -0.44 16.14
C VAL A 123 2.07 -0.98 15.50
N GLY A 124 2.89 -0.11 14.91
CA GLY A 124 4.17 -0.50 14.33
C GLY A 124 5.10 -1.16 15.34
N SER A 125 5.17 -0.61 16.54
CA SER A 125 5.98 -1.16 17.63
C SER A 125 5.46 -2.54 18.05
N MET A 126 4.15 -2.72 18.12
CA MET A 126 3.54 -4.01 18.42
C MET A 126 3.84 -5.06 17.34
N LEU A 127 3.81 -4.65 16.08
CA LEU A 127 4.13 -5.55 14.96
C LEU A 127 5.57 -6.05 15.04
N GLY A 128 6.50 -5.21 15.49
CA GLY A 128 7.88 -5.60 15.70
C GLY A 128 8.02 -6.74 16.71
N ALA A 129 7.23 -6.71 17.78
CA ALA A 129 7.22 -7.78 18.76
C ALA A 129 6.70 -9.11 18.18
N PHE A 130 5.70 -9.05 17.29
CA PHE A 130 5.18 -10.25 16.61
C PHE A 130 6.20 -10.85 15.66
N GLU A 131 6.94 -10.04 14.93
CA GLU A 131 7.92 -10.50 13.95
C GLU A 131 9.11 -11.20 14.61
N SER A 132 9.45 -10.81 15.83
CA SER A 132 10.58 -11.39 16.57
C SER A 132 10.23 -12.72 17.25
N SER A 133 8.97 -13.10 17.25
CA SER A 133 8.52 -14.39 17.79
C SER A 133 8.31 -15.45 16.67
#